data_87661b08cdccd3b35eab254525f9c06d
#
_entry.id   87661b08cdccd3b35eab254525f9c06d
#
_cell.length_a   1.000
_cell.length_b   1.000
_cell.length_c   1.000
_cell.angle_alpha   90.00
_cell.angle_beta   90.00
_cell.angle_gamma   90.00
#
_symmetry.space_group_name_H-M   'P 1'
#
loop_
_entity.id
_entity.type
_entity.pdbx_description
1 polymer ?
#
loop_
_entity_poly.entity_id
_entity_poly.type
_entity_poly.pdbx_seq_one_letter_code
_entity_poly.pdbx_strand_id
1 'polypeptide(L)'
;MTSPRRLLFVVNNPAFFLSHRLPLAEAARADGYEVHVATMDGPSVPDIVARGFAHHVIPMTRSGKQPLQELRSVWALVRLFRRLRPGLVHLVTIKPVLYGGIAARLAGVPAMVAAISGLGFVFVAGGLKARLLRAAVGRLYRLALGHRNSRIVFQNTADRDVLARLGAVRAEQVVMIRGSGVDLGQYRVVPEPAAPVTALMAARLLRDKGVREFVEAARLLRQRGLSVRM
;
A
#
# COMPACT_ATOMS: atom_id res chain seq x y z
N MET A 1 27.91 -22.51 -0.32
CA MET A 1 26.90 -21.78 -1.14
C MET A 1 26.00 -21.02 -0.19
N THR A 2 26.04 -19.70 -0.18
CA THR A 2 25.15 -18.87 0.64
C THR A 2 23.71 -19.06 0.15
N SER A 3 22.79 -19.40 1.07
CA SER A 3 21.36 -19.50 0.73
C SER A 3 20.87 -18.23 0.05
N PRO A 4 20.06 -18.31 -1.01
CA PRO A 4 19.60 -17.13 -1.74
C PRO A 4 18.86 -16.19 -0.79
N ARG A 5 19.14 -14.89 -0.89
CA ARG A 5 18.47 -13.84 -0.10
C ARG A 5 17.04 -13.68 -0.62
N ARG A 6 16.05 -14.28 0.05
CA ARG A 6 14.65 -14.19 -0.37
C ARG A 6 13.99 -12.91 0.11
N LEU A 7 13.40 -12.18 -0.83
CA LEU A 7 12.54 -11.03 -0.58
C LEU A 7 11.10 -11.38 -0.98
N LEU A 8 10.15 -11.22 -0.05
CA LEU A 8 8.74 -11.44 -0.32
C LEU A 8 7.97 -10.11 -0.25
N PHE A 9 7.41 -9.70 -1.37
CA PHE A 9 6.41 -8.63 -1.42
C PHE A 9 5.04 -9.19 -1.02
N VAL A 10 4.37 -8.54 -0.07
CA VAL A 10 2.97 -8.84 0.26
C VAL A 10 2.13 -7.62 -0.06
N VAL A 11 1.26 -7.75 -1.05
CA VAL A 11 0.43 -6.66 -1.57
C VAL A 11 -1.02 -7.14 -1.72
N ASN A 12 -1.98 -6.30 -1.40
CA ASN A 12 -3.39 -6.72 -1.44
C ASN A 12 -3.85 -7.12 -2.85
N ASN A 13 -3.46 -6.36 -3.88
CA ASN A 13 -3.96 -6.50 -5.26
C ASN A 13 -2.81 -6.68 -6.25
N PRO A 14 -2.87 -7.68 -7.17
CA PRO A 14 -1.80 -7.91 -8.14
C PRO A 14 -1.59 -6.73 -9.10
N ALA A 15 -2.65 -6.06 -9.57
CA ALA A 15 -2.50 -4.87 -10.42
C ALA A 15 -1.81 -3.71 -9.68
N PHE A 16 -2.04 -3.57 -8.36
CA PHE A 16 -1.32 -2.58 -7.56
C PHE A 16 0.18 -2.91 -7.42
N PHE A 17 0.54 -4.19 -7.31
CA PHE A 17 1.93 -4.60 -7.34
C PHE A 17 2.60 -4.16 -8.64
N LEU A 18 2.00 -4.50 -9.78
CA LEU A 18 2.55 -4.16 -11.11
C LEU A 18 2.71 -2.65 -11.30
N SER A 19 1.72 -1.86 -10.89
CA SER A 19 1.74 -0.41 -11.11
C SER A 19 2.64 0.37 -10.14
N HIS A 20 2.90 -0.16 -8.93
CA HIS A 20 3.56 0.63 -7.88
C HIS A 20 4.79 -0.04 -7.27
N ARG A 21 5.01 -1.33 -7.47
CA ARG A 21 6.10 -2.09 -6.82
C ARG A 21 6.94 -2.89 -7.79
N LEU A 22 6.53 -3.00 -9.05
CA LEU A 22 7.29 -3.72 -10.07
C LEU A 22 8.72 -3.19 -10.22
N PRO A 23 8.97 -1.88 -10.37
CA PRO A 23 10.35 -1.39 -10.51
C PRO A 23 11.24 -1.73 -9.30
N LEU A 24 10.66 -1.68 -8.08
CA LEU A 24 11.39 -2.05 -6.87
C LEU A 24 11.70 -3.56 -6.82
N ALA A 25 10.77 -4.39 -7.28
CA ALA A 25 10.96 -5.84 -7.35
C ALA A 25 12.02 -6.23 -8.39
N GLU A 26 12.03 -5.54 -9.54
CA GLU A 26 13.04 -5.72 -10.59
C GLU A 26 14.43 -5.28 -10.12
N ALA A 27 14.53 -4.12 -9.46
CA ALA A 27 15.79 -3.66 -8.86
C ALA A 27 16.30 -4.64 -7.79
N ALA A 28 15.43 -5.13 -6.91
CA ALA A 28 15.83 -6.12 -5.91
C ALA A 28 16.32 -7.43 -6.56
N ARG A 29 15.69 -7.86 -7.65
CA ARG A 29 16.17 -9.03 -8.41
C ARG A 29 17.54 -8.78 -9.05
N ALA A 30 17.76 -7.59 -9.59
CA ALA A 30 19.06 -7.19 -10.12
C ALA A 30 20.15 -7.16 -9.04
N ASP A 31 19.78 -6.82 -7.79
CA ASP A 31 20.65 -6.89 -6.60
C ASP A 31 20.86 -8.31 -6.04
N GLY A 32 20.37 -9.34 -6.75
CA GLY A 32 20.59 -10.75 -6.41
C GLY A 32 19.62 -11.32 -5.38
N TYR A 33 18.45 -10.69 -5.16
CA TYR A 33 17.38 -11.30 -4.36
C TYR A 33 16.57 -12.30 -5.20
N GLU A 34 16.22 -13.43 -4.58
CA GLU A 34 15.12 -14.28 -5.04
C GLU A 34 13.80 -13.61 -4.64
N VAL A 35 13.13 -12.99 -5.63
CA VAL A 35 11.94 -12.16 -5.35
C VAL A 35 10.67 -12.98 -5.52
N HIS A 36 9.86 -12.99 -4.47
CA HIS A 36 8.54 -13.60 -4.41
C HIS A 36 7.46 -12.52 -4.23
N VAL A 37 6.27 -12.79 -4.74
CA VAL A 37 5.11 -11.88 -4.67
C VAL A 37 3.91 -12.63 -4.13
N ALA A 38 3.29 -12.11 -3.07
CA ALA A 38 2.07 -12.66 -2.50
C ALA A 38 0.94 -11.63 -2.60
N THR A 39 -0.14 -12.00 -3.29
CA THR A 39 -1.34 -11.16 -3.43
C THR A 39 -2.61 -11.99 -3.32
N MET A 40 -3.78 -11.34 -3.25
CA MET A 40 -5.02 -12.03 -3.60
C MET A 40 -4.97 -12.52 -5.05
N ASP A 41 -5.84 -13.46 -5.41
CA ASP A 41 -6.04 -13.85 -6.79
C ASP A 41 -6.63 -12.70 -7.64
N GLY A 42 -6.37 -12.70 -8.95
CA GLY A 42 -6.89 -11.69 -9.87
C GLY A 42 -6.31 -11.78 -11.28
N PRO A 43 -6.91 -11.06 -12.23
CA PRO A 43 -6.57 -11.15 -13.65
C PRO A 43 -5.13 -10.73 -13.99
N SER A 44 -4.48 -9.96 -13.12
CA SER A 44 -3.09 -9.51 -13.32
C SER A 44 -2.04 -10.47 -12.74
N VAL A 45 -2.43 -11.62 -12.18
CA VAL A 45 -1.47 -12.62 -11.67
C VAL A 45 -0.61 -13.22 -12.79
N PRO A 46 -1.17 -13.58 -13.98
CA PRO A 46 -0.36 -14.07 -15.10
C PRO A 46 0.75 -13.09 -15.50
N ASP A 47 0.51 -11.78 -15.44
CA ASP A 47 1.51 -10.76 -15.78
C ASP A 47 2.68 -10.73 -14.79
N ILE A 48 2.44 -11.03 -13.52
CA ILE A 48 3.49 -11.17 -12.49
C ILE A 48 4.36 -12.37 -12.79
N VAL A 49 3.73 -13.52 -13.09
CA VAL A 49 4.42 -14.78 -13.41
C VAL A 49 5.21 -14.66 -14.70
N ALA A 50 4.63 -14.04 -15.74
CA ALA A 50 5.30 -13.81 -17.03
C ALA A 50 6.59 -12.97 -16.91
N ARG A 51 6.67 -12.12 -15.87
CA ARG A 51 7.92 -11.38 -15.54
C ARG A 51 8.93 -12.17 -14.73
N GLY A 52 8.69 -13.47 -14.50
CA GLY A 52 9.58 -14.36 -13.81
C GLY A 52 9.56 -14.25 -12.28
N PHE A 53 8.53 -13.64 -11.68
CA PHE A 53 8.36 -13.63 -10.23
C PHE A 53 7.55 -14.84 -9.75
N ALA A 54 8.01 -15.50 -8.69
CA ALA A 54 7.23 -16.54 -8.02
C ALA A 54 6.04 -15.94 -7.30
N HIS A 55 4.81 -16.29 -7.72
CA HIS A 55 3.57 -15.77 -7.15
C HIS A 55 2.94 -16.73 -6.15
N HIS A 56 2.38 -16.18 -5.06
CA HIS A 56 1.68 -16.92 -4.01
C HIS A 56 0.31 -16.29 -3.77
N VAL A 57 -0.76 -17.06 -3.92
CA VAL A 57 -2.12 -16.59 -3.64
C VAL A 57 -2.37 -16.59 -2.13
N ILE A 58 -2.85 -15.45 -1.61
CA ILE A 58 -3.27 -15.27 -0.22
C ILE A 58 -4.77 -14.99 -0.17
N PRO A 59 -5.54 -15.64 0.72
CA PRO A 59 -6.99 -15.44 0.84
C PRO A 59 -7.31 -14.12 1.54
N MET A 60 -6.92 -12.99 0.95
CA MET A 60 -7.27 -11.65 1.42
C MET A 60 -8.51 -11.14 0.68
N THR A 61 -9.37 -10.41 1.41
CA THR A 61 -10.55 -9.76 0.83
C THR A 61 -10.42 -8.25 0.85
N ARG A 62 -11.12 -7.57 -0.07
CA ARG A 62 -11.15 -6.10 -0.07
C ARG A 62 -11.99 -5.52 1.07
N SER A 63 -13.07 -6.19 1.48
CA SER A 63 -14.10 -5.60 2.35
C SER A 63 -13.82 -5.71 3.86
N GLY A 64 -13.09 -6.71 4.34
CA GLY A 64 -12.71 -6.82 5.76
C GLY A 64 -13.87 -6.99 6.76
N LYS A 65 -15.00 -7.54 6.34
CA LYS A 65 -16.21 -7.64 7.16
C LYS A 65 -16.38 -8.96 7.92
N GLN A 66 -15.50 -9.93 7.70
CA GLN A 66 -15.61 -11.28 8.28
C GLN A 66 -14.37 -11.62 9.11
N PRO A 67 -14.43 -11.54 10.45
CA PRO A 67 -13.27 -11.76 11.34
C PRO A 67 -12.57 -13.11 11.13
N LEU A 68 -13.31 -14.19 10.91
CA LEU A 68 -12.74 -15.51 10.65
C LEU A 68 -11.92 -15.57 9.36
N GLN A 69 -12.35 -14.85 8.33
CA GLN A 69 -11.62 -14.79 7.06
C GLN A 69 -10.33 -13.96 7.20
N GLU A 70 -10.37 -12.89 7.99
CA GLU A 70 -9.17 -12.09 8.28
C GLU A 70 -8.15 -12.92 9.07
N LEU A 71 -8.60 -13.73 10.03
CA LEU A 71 -7.72 -14.65 10.76
C LEU A 71 -7.12 -15.73 9.84
N ARG A 72 -7.89 -16.27 8.89
CA ARG A 72 -7.37 -17.19 7.85
C ARG A 72 -6.28 -16.54 7.01
N SER A 73 -6.41 -15.25 6.68
CA SER A 73 -5.38 -14.51 5.94
C SER A 73 -4.08 -14.40 6.73
N VAL A 74 -4.14 -14.11 8.03
CA VAL A 74 -2.95 -14.08 8.91
C VAL A 74 -2.27 -15.45 8.94
N TRP A 75 -3.05 -16.54 9.16
CA TRP A 75 -2.49 -17.88 9.21
C TRP A 75 -1.91 -18.36 7.88
N ALA A 76 -2.53 -17.98 6.75
CA ALA A 76 -1.98 -18.25 5.42
C ALA A 76 -0.61 -17.57 5.24
N LEU A 77 -0.47 -16.32 5.70
CA LEU A 77 0.80 -15.60 5.67
C LEU A 77 1.83 -16.25 6.61
N VAL A 78 1.45 -16.65 7.83
CA VAL A 78 2.37 -17.36 8.74
C VAL A 78 2.88 -18.66 8.12
N ARG A 79 1.99 -19.44 7.50
CA ARG A 79 2.38 -20.69 6.80
C ARG A 79 3.30 -20.41 5.62
N LEU A 80 2.99 -19.38 4.82
CA LEU A 80 3.83 -18.97 3.69
C LEU A 80 5.22 -18.55 4.17
N PHE A 81 5.32 -17.69 5.20
CA PHE A 81 6.60 -17.21 5.71
C PHE A 81 7.45 -18.34 6.30
N ARG A 82 6.83 -19.27 7.05
CA ARG A 82 7.53 -20.45 7.58
C ARG A 82 8.04 -21.39 6.49
N ARG A 83 7.26 -21.58 5.42
CA ARG A 83 7.65 -22.42 4.28
C ARG A 83 8.74 -21.76 3.43
N LEU A 84 8.55 -20.49 3.09
CA LEU A 84 9.45 -19.75 2.19
C LEU A 84 10.72 -19.29 2.90
N ARG A 85 10.65 -19.02 4.22
CA ARG A 85 11.74 -18.47 5.04
C ARG A 85 12.38 -17.23 4.40
N PRO A 86 11.59 -16.16 4.11
CA PRO A 86 12.15 -14.97 3.53
C PRO A 86 13.08 -14.26 4.52
N GLY A 87 14.22 -13.75 4.04
CA GLY A 87 15.10 -12.91 4.83
C GLY A 87 14.53 -11.51 5.07
N LEU A 88 13.69 -11.05 4.13
CA LEU A 88 13.01 -9.76 4.18
C LEU A 88 11.58 -9.87 3.63
N VAL A 89 10.62 -9.27 4.33
CA VAL A 89 9.25 -9.07 3.82
C VAL A 89 8.99 -7.58 3.58
N HIS A 90 8.41 -7.26 2.42
CA HIS A 90 7.95 -5.91 2.08
C HIS A 90 6.42 -5.88 2.03
N LEU A 91 5.82 -5.26 3.04
CA LEU A 91 4.38 -5.22 3.26
C LEU A 91 3.80 -3.90 2.74
N VAL A 92 2.81 -3.97 1.86
CA VAL A 92 2.27 -2.78 1.18
C VAL A 92 0.76 -2.74 1.28
N THR A 93 0.21 -1.59 1.62
CA THR A 93 -1.21 -1.34 1.91
C THR A 93 -1.65 -1.86 3.29
N ILE A 94 -2.84 -1.41 3.75
CA ILE A 94 -3.29 -1.56 5.14
C ILE A 94 -3.32 -3.03 5.60
N LYS A 95 -4.01 -3.91 4.86
CA LYS A 95 -4.17 -5.32 5.27
C LYS A 95 -2.85 -6.10 5.27
N PRO A 96 -2.05 -6.07 4.19
CA PRO A 96 -0.72 -6.65 4.21
C PRO A 96 0.17 -6.15 5.34
N VAL A 97 0.13 -4.85 5.65
CA VAL A 97 0.90 -4.28 6.76
C VAL A 97 0.43 -4.84 8.10
N LEU A 98 -0.87 -4.88 8.37
CA LEU A 98 -1.41 -5.39 9.63
C LEU A 98 -1.19 -6.90 9.76
N TYR A 99 -1.64 -7.66 8.78
CA TYR A 99 -1.61 -9.13 8.85
C TYR A 99 -0.22 -9.70 8.62
N GLY A 100 0.50 -9.14 7.64
CA GLY A 100 1.88 -9.53 7.35
C GLY A 100 2.85 -9.15 8.46
N GLY A 101 2.65 -8.00 9.12
CA GLY A 101 3.46 -7.60 10.27
C GLY A 101 3.28 -8.55 11.46
N ILE A 102 2.04 -8.93 11.79
CA ILE A 102 1.76 -9.95 12.80
C ILE A 102 2.35 -11.30 12.39
N ALA A 103 2.12 -11.72 11.13
CA ALA A 103 2.63 -12.98 10.63
C ALA A 103 4.17 -13.04 10.61
N ALA A 104 4.85 -11.94 10.29
CA ALA A 104 6.31 -11.86 10.28
C ALA A 104 6.90 -12.11 11.68
N ARG A 105 6.27 -11.53 12.71
CA ARG A 105 6.68 -11.79 14.11
C ARG A 105 6.42 -13.23 14.53
N LEU A 106 5.25 -13.79 14.20
CA LEU A 106 4.89 -15.20 14.54
C LEU A 106 5.73 -16.22 13.76
N ALA A 107 6.19 -15.89 12.58
CA ALA A 107 7.03 -16.75 11.76
C ALA A 107 8.53 -16.54 11.98
N GLY A 108 8.94 -15.53 12.78
CA GLY A 108 10.34 -15.23 13.04
C GLY A 108 11.09 -14.68 11.81
N VAL A 109 10.42 -13.91 10.93
CA VAL A 109 11.08 -13.29 9.78
C VAL A 109 12.17 -12.33 10.27
N PRO A 110 13.39 -12.37 9.70
CA PRO A 110 14.51 -11.56 10.21
C PRO A 110 14.34 -10.05 10.05
N ALA A 111 13.74 -9.61 8.93
CA ALA A 111 13.60 -8.19 8.62
C ALA A 111 12.26 -7.87 7.94
N MET A 112 11.74 -6.66 8.17
CA MET A 112 10.47 -6.21 7.64
C MET A 112 10.54 -4.74 7.18
N VAL A 113 10.00 -4.47 6.00
CA VAL A 113 9.66 -3.12 5.54
C VAL A 113 8.16 -3.03 5.38
N ALA A 114 7.53 -2.03 5.99
CA ALA A 114 6.11 -1.75 5.83
C ALA A 114 5.91 -0.39 5.15
N ALA A 115 5.18 -0.36 4.04
CA ALA A 115 4.89 0.87 3.30
C ALA A 115 3.44 1.32 3.57
N ILE A 116 3.30 2.45 4.26
CA ILE A 116 2.02 3.09 4.58
C ILE A 116 1.71 4.12 3.48
N SER A 117 0.79 3.77 2.59
CA SER A 117 0.33 4.64 1.49
C SER A 117 -1.00 5.34 1.80
N GLY A 118 -1.37 5.41 3.07
CA GLY A 118 -2.59 5.99 3.62
C GLY A 118 -3.21 5.10 4.69
N LEU A 119 -3.69 5.70 5.77
CA LEU A 119 -4.32 4.98 6.90
C LEU A 119 -5.81 4.66 6.66
N GLY A 120 -6.38 5.16 5.56
CA GLY A 120 -7.77 4.93 5.20
C GLY A 120 -8.75 5.72 6.05
N PHE A 121 -10.05 5.49 5.79
CA PHE A 121 -11.17 6.27 6.34
C PHE A 121 -11.36 6.14 7.86
N VAL A 122 -10.84 5.09 8.49
CA VAL A 122 -11.02 4.81 9.93
C VAL A 122 -10.54 5.95 10.83
N PHE A 123 -9.55 6.70 10.39
CA PHE A 123 -8.97 7.80 11.16
C PHE A 123 -9.66 9.17 10.93
N VAL A 124 -10.54 9.26 9.93
CA VAL A 124 -11.26 10.49 9.56
C VAL A 124 -12.64 10.58 10.23
N ALA A 125 -13.28 9.45 10.52
CA ALA A 125 -14.63 9.40 11.09
C ALA A 125 -14.68 9.93 12.53
N GLY A 126 -15.79 10.61 12.92
CA GLY A 126 -16.06 11.13 14.26
C GLY A 126 -16.96 10.22 15.11
N GLY A 127 -17.10 10.55 16.41
CA GLY A 127 -18.01 9.88 17.34
C GLY A 127 -17.38 8.74 18.18
N LEU A 128 -18.16 8.25 19.17
CA LEU A 128 -17.68 7.26 20.16
C LEU A 128 -17.30 5.91 19.52
N LYS A 129 -18.10 5.42 18.58
CA LYS A 129 -17.82 4.18 17.84
C LYS A 129 -16.49 4.28 17.07
N ALA A 130 -16.21 5.44 16.46
CA ALA A 130 -14.96 5.69 15.76
C ALA A 130 -13.76 5.76 16.71
N ARG A 131 -13.93 6.26 17.95
CA ARG A 131 -12.87 6.23 18.99
C ARG A 131 -12.50 4.80 19.38
N LEU A 132 -13.49 3.95 19.63
CA LEU A 132 -13.26 2.53 19.98
C LEU A 132 -12.58 1.79 18.83
N LEU A 133 -13.06 2.00 17.60
CA LEU A 133 -12.45 1.42 16.41
C LEU A 133 -11.01 1.88 16.21
N ARG A 134 -10.74 3.19 16.37
CA ARG A 134 -9.35 3.72 16.31
C ARG A 134 -8.45 3.11 17.37
N ALA A 135 -8.95 2.93 18.59
CA ALA A 135 -8.18 2.29 19.66
C ALA A 135 -7.84 0.83 19.33
N ALA A 136 -8.79 0.07 18.79
CA ALA A 136 -8.58 -1.31 18.36
C ALA A 136 -7.59 -1.39 17.18
N VAL A 137 -7.77 -0.57 16.16
CA VAL A 137 -6.87 -0.49 14.99
C VAL A 137 -5.48 -0.02 15.42
N GLY A 138 -5.38 0.95 16.35
CA GLY A 138 -4.11 1.39 16.92
C GLY A 138 -3.36 0.26 17.65
N ARG A 139 -4.08 -0.61 18.38
CA ARG A 139 -3.48 -1.81 19.00
C ARG A 139 -2.95 -2.79 17.95
N LEU A 140 -3.73 -3.00 16.86
CA LEU A 140 -3.29 -3.85 15.76
C LEU A 140 -2.05 -3.30 15.06
N TYR A 141 -1.97 -1.98 14.82
CA TYR A 141 -0.77 -1.35 14.26
C TYR A 141 0.43 -1.50 15.18
N ARG A 142 0.27 -1.30 16.50
CA ARG A 142 1.36 -1.54 17.47
C ARG A 142 1.87 -2.97 17.43
N LEU A 143 0.95 -3.94 17.33
CA LEU A 143 1.31 -5.34 17.21
C LEU A 143 2.02 -5.65 15.89
N ALA A 144 1.50 -5.14 14.78
CA ALA A 144 2.05 -5.38 13.44
C ALA A 144 3.41 -4.70 13.21
N LEU A 145 3.53 -3.41 13.61
CA LEU A 145 4.72 -2.61 13.37
C LEU A 145 5.78 -2.74 14.49
N GLY A 146 5.45 -3.43 15.58
CA GLY A 146 6.37 -3.68 16.69
C GLY A 146 7.49 -4.70 16.39
N HIS A 147 7.76 -5.02 15.13
CA HIS A 147 8.85 -5.90 14.74
C HIS A 147 10.20 -5.22 15.05
N ARG A 148 11.11 -5.96 15.72
CA ARG A 148 12.38 -5.41 16.22
C ARG A 148 13.31 -4.86 15.12
N ASN A 149 13.37 -5.54 13.96
CA ASN A 149 14.15 -5.14 12.80
C ASN A 149 13.19 -4.74 11.67
N SER A 150 12.71 -3.50 11.71
CA SER A 150 11.78 -3.00 10.70
C SER A 150 12.02 -1.56 10.32
N ARG A 151 11.62 -1.21 9.10
CA ARG A 151 11.50 0.17 8.61
C ARG A 151 10.09 0.41 8.13
N ILE A 152 9.53 1.56 8.50
CA ILE A 152 8.16 1.95 8.18
C ILE A 152 8.23 3.15 7.26
N VAL A 153 7.90 2.94 6.00
CA VAL A 153 7.91 3.97 4.95
C VAL A 153 6.58 4.72 4.97
N PHE A 154 6.63 6.02 5.17
CA PHE A 154 5.49 6.93 5.08
C PHE A 154 5.60 7.82 3.85
N GLN A 155 4.48 8.10 3.21
CA GLN A 155 4.39 9.01 2.08
C GLN A 155 4.06 10.46 2.48
N ASN A 156 3.50 10.65 3.68
CA ASN A 156 3.14 11.95 4.24
C ASN A 156 3.33 11.99 5.74
N THR A 157 3.48 13.21 6.28
CA THR A 157 3.68 13.44 7.71
C THR A 157 2.43 13.19 8.53
N ALA A 158 1.24 13.41 7.98
CA ALA A 158 -0.02 13.23 8.69
C ALA A 158 -0.23 11.77 9.14
N ASP A 159 0.00 10.79 8.25
CA ASP A 159 -0.09 9.37 8.58
C ASP A 159 0.98 8.96 9.60
N ARG A 160 2.22 9.44 9.44
CA ARG A 160 3.30 9.24 10.42
C ARG A 160 2.87 9.72 11.80
N ASP A 161 2.38 10.95 11.90
CA ASP A 161 2.02 11.58 13.17
C ASP A 161 0.86 10.88 13.87
N VAL A 162 -0.10 10.37 13.10
CA VAL A 162 -1.20 9.54 13.63
C VAL A 162 -0.65 8.27 14.27
N LEU A 163 0.20 7.51 13.58
CA LEU A 163 0.74 6.26 14.12
C LEU A 163 1.76 6.49 15.24
N ALA A 164 2.50 7.60 15.21
CA ALA A 164 3.39 8.01 16.30
C ALA A 164 2.60 8.33 17.58
N ARG A 165 1.53 9.14 17.49
CA ARG A 165 0.64 9.44 18.62
C ARG A 165 -0.04 8.19 19.20
N LEU A 166 -0.30 7.18 18.36
CA LEU A 166 -0.82 5.89 18.82
C LEU A 166 0.26 4.99 19.45
N GLY A 167 1.53 5.40 19.48
CA GLY A 167 2.65 4.59 19.93
C GLY A 167 2.86 3.33 19.07
N ALA A 168 2.46 3.38 17.80
CA ALA A 168 2.56 2.25 16.89
C ALA A 168 3.89 2.17 16.13
N VAL A 169 4.65 3.26 16.13
CA VAL A 169 5.97 3.35 15.49
C VAL A 169 6.96 4.03 16.41
N ARG A 170 8.23 3.63 16.36
CA ARG A 170 9.37 4.28 17.01
C ARG A 170 10.07 5.18 15.99
N ALA A 171 10.70 6.26 16.47
CA ALA A 171 11.35 7.25 15.61
C ALA A 171 12.40 6.62 14.67
N GLU A 172 13.19 5.70 15.18
CA GLU A 172 14.24 5.00 14.42
C GLU A 172 13.72 4.06 13.32
N GLN A 173 12.44 3.69 13.36
CA GLN A 173 11.79 2.87 12.31
C GLN A 173 11.29 3.72 11.14
N VAL A 174 11.10 5.02 11.34
CA VAL A 174 10.42 5.89 10.38
C VAL A 174 11.35 6.26 9.22
N VAL A 175 10.84 6.07 8.00
CA VAL A 175 11.47 6.52 6.75
C VAL A 175 10.43 7.31 5.95
N MET A 176 10.80 8.52 5.51
CA MET A 176 9.92 9.35 4.68
C MET A 176 10.30 9.21 3.21
N ILE A 177 9.40 8.63 2.40
CA ILE A 177 9.55 8.54 0.93
C ILE A 177 8.24 9.05 0.34
N ARG A 178 8.28 10.24 -0.27
CA ARG A 178 7.10 10.92 -0.81
C ARG A 178 6.69 10.32 -2.16
N GLY A 179 5.61 9.53 -2.15
CA GLY A 179 5.07 8.89 -3.35
C GLY A 179 5.83 7.64 -3.79
N SER A 180 5.41 7.07 -4.90
CA SER A 180 6.02 5.87 -5.51
C SER A 180 6.94 6.19 -6.67
N GLY A 181 7.03 7.46 -7.06
CA GLY A 181 7.74 7.88 -8.27
C GLY A 181 6.97 7.53 -9.55
N VAL A 182 7.52 7.96 -10.67
CA VAL A 182 7.08 7.63 -12.01
C VAL A 182 8.29 7.31 -12.89
N ASP A 183 8.08 6.48 -13.89
CA ASP A 183 9.10 6.17 -14.90
C ASP A 183 9.14 7.30 -15.93
N LEU A 184 10.18 8.13 -15.91
CA LEU A 184 10.35 9.25 -16.83
C LEU A 184 10.59 8.79 -18.29
N GLY A 185 10.91 7.53 -18.53
CA GLY A 185 10.96 6.93 -19.86
C GLY A 185 9.56 6.75 -20.46
N GLN A 186 8.57 6.44 -19.60
CA GLN A 186 7.17 6.30 -20.00
C GLN A 186 6.41 7.63 -20.00
N TYR A 187 6.70 8.51 -19.03
CA TYR A 187 6.03 9.80 -18.86
C TYR A 187 6.95 10.94 -19.32
N ARG A 188 6.84 11.27 -20.60
CA ARG A 188 7.61 12.38 -21.19
C ARG A 188 6.84 13.70 -21.06
N VAL A 189 7.57 14.79 -20.87
CA VAL A 189 6.99 16.14 -20.99
C VAL A 189 6.56 16.37 -22.44
N VAL A 190 5.30 16.73 -22.62
CA VAL A 190 4.74 17.12 -23.91
C VAL A 190 4.30 18.58 -23.84
N PRO A 191 4.27 19.31 -24.97
CA PRO A 191 3.74 20.68 -25.02
C PRO A 191 2.28 20.68 -24.49
N GLU A 192 1.93 21.76 -23.81
CA GLU A 192 0.55 21.97 -23.37
C GLU A 192 -0.37 22.09 -24.63
N PRO A 193 -1.55 21.41 -24.63
CA PRO A 193 -2.50 21.50 -25.73
C PRO A 193 -2.97 22.94 -25.93
N ALA A 194 -3.15 23.33 -27.21
CA ALA A 194 -3.75 24.61 -27.55
C ALA A 194 -5.19 24.72 -26.96
N ALA A 195 -5.70 25.97 -26.93
CA ALA A 195 -7.04 26.28 -26.48
C ALA A 195 -8.13 25.30 -27.04
N PRO A 196 -9.19 24.99 -26.29
CA PRO A 196 -9.56 25.55 -24.98
C PRO A 196 -8.77 24.99 -23.81
N VAL A 197 -8.50 25.82 -22.80
CA VAL A 197 -7.91 25.37 -21.54
C VAL A 197 -8.71 24.20 -20.97
N THR A 198 -8.02 23.12 -20.62
CA THR A 198 -8.68 21.90 -20.10
C THR A 198 -8.24 21.65 -18.67
N ALA A 199 -9.20 21.62 -17.73
CA ALA A 199 -9.00 21.17 -16.36
C ALA A 199 -9.40 19.72 -16.23
N LEU A 200 -8.48 18.85 -15.78
CA LEU A 200 -8.71 17.42 -15.64
C LEU A 200 -8.68 16.99 -14.17
N MET A 201 -9.69 16.25 -13.73
CA MET A 201 -9.72 15.60 -12.42
C MET A 201 -9.48 14.10 -12.54
N ALA A 202 -8.26 13.64 -12.29
CA ALA A 202 -7.91 12.23 -12.27
C ALA A 202 -8.10 11.65 -10.87
N ALA A 203 -9.33 11.24 -10.52
CA ALA A 203 -9.64 10.70 -9.20
C ALA A 203 -10.75 9.64 -9.25
N ARG A 204 -10.84 8.81 -8.19
CA ARG A 204 -12.05 8.00 -7.97
C ARG A 204 -13.23 8.91 -7.68
N LEU A 205 -14.41 8.59 -8.22
CA LEU A 205 -15.64 9.38 -8.03
C LEU A 205 -16.19 9.20 -6.59
N LEU A 206 -15.44 9.65 -5.60
CA LEU A 206 -15.80 9.62 -4.19
C LEU A 206 -15.96 11.05 -3.68
N ARG A 207 -16.86 11.21 -2.68
CA ARG A 207 -17.16 12.52 -2.08
C ARG A 207 -15.92 13.21 -1.52
N ASP A 208 -15.03 12.45 -0.85
CA ASP A 208 -13.78 12.94 -0.24
C ASP A 208 -12.70 13.33 -1.26
N LYS A 209 -12.95 13.13 -2.57
CA LYS A 209 -12.05 13.52 -3.66
C LYS A 209 -12.38 14.86 -4.31
N GLY A 210 -13.39 15.56 -3.80
CA GLY A 210 -13.75 16.88 -4.32
C GLY A 210 -14.52 16.87 -5.64
N VAL A 211 -15.20 15.76 -5.98
CA VAL A 211 -15.97 15.64 -7.24
C VAL A 211 -17.07 16.69 -7.33
N ARG A 212 -17.76 16.97 -6.22
CA ARG A 212 -18.82 17.97 -6.17
C ARG A 212 -18.27 19.38 -6.37
N GLU A 213 -17.17 19.68 -5.71
CA GLU A 213 -16.46 20.94 -5.80
C GLU A 213 -15.94 21.18 -7.23
N PHE A 214 -15.45 20.13 -7.91
CA PHE A 214 -15.02 20.19 -9.31
C PHE A 214 -16.19 20.51 -10.25
N VAL A 215 -17.34 19.84 -10.09
CA VAL A 215 -18.55 20.09 -10.88
C VAL A 215 -19.08 21.51 -10.63
N GLU A 216 -19.06 21.98 -9.39
CA GLU A 216 -19.52 23.33 -9.05
C GLU A 216 -18.59 24.38 -9.63
N ALA A 217 -17.28 24.17 -9.60
CA ALA A 217 -16.32 25.05 -10.29
C ALA A 217 -16.61 25.14 -11.79
N ALA A 218 -16.95 24.02 -12.46
CA ALA A 218 -17.35 24.00 -13.86
C ALA A 218 -18.57 24.89 -14.15
N ARG A 219 -19.60 24.83 -13.25
CA ARG A 219 -20.79 25.66 -13.36
C ARG A 219 -20.48 27.14 -13.21
N LEU A 220 -19.65 27.50 -12.23
CA LEU A 220 -19.24 28.89 -11.98
C LEU A 220 -18.43 29.46 -13.15
N LEU A 221 -17.51 28.69 -13.74
CA LEU A 221 -16.74 29.12 -14.90
C LEU A 221 -17.64 29.37 -16.11
N ARG A 222 -18.61 28.48 -16.35
CA ARG A 222 -19.60 28.65 -17.43
C ARG A 222 -20.46 29.92 -17.22
N GLN A 223 -20.93 30.16 -15.97
CA GLN A 223 -21.71 31.38 -15.64
C GLN A 223 -20.91 32.66 -15.85
N ARG A 224 -19.59 32.62 -15.65
CA ARG A 224 -18.68 33.75 -15.88
C ARG A 224 -18.25 33.90 -17.36
N GLY A 225 -18.79 33.08 -18.27
CA GLY A 225 -18.45 33.13 -19.68
C GLY A 225 -17.03 32.64 -20.03
N LEU A 226 -16.35 31.97 -19.10
CA LEU A 226 -15.01 31.45 -19.34
C LEU A 226 -15.05 30.11 -20.09
N SER A 227 -14.33 30.04 -21.22
CA SER A 227 -14.25 28.83 -22.04
C SER A 227 -13.19 27.89 -21.50
N VAL A 228 -13.59 27.01 -20.58
CA VAL A 228 -12.76 25.94 -20.00
C VAL A 228 -13.46 24.61 -20.18
N ARG A 229 -12.76 23.62 -20.72
CA ARG A 229 -13.22 22.22 -20.73
C ARG A 229 -12.94 21.57 -19.38
N MET A 230 -13.94 20.92 -18.78
CA MET A 230 -13.79 20.23 -17.49
C MET A 230 -14.37 18.81 -17.55
#